data_9411eeb2bc8b2226f0ecab11c4708a20
#
_entry.id   9411eeb2bc8b2226f0ecab11c4708a20
#
_cell.length_a   1.000
_cell.length_b   1.000
_cell.length_c   1.000
_cell.angle_alpha   90.00
_cell.angle_beta   90.00
_cell.angle_gamma   90.00
#
_symmetry.space_group_name_H-M   'P 1'
#
loop_
_entity.id
_entity.type
_entity.pdbx_description
1 polymer ?
#
loop_
_entity_poly.entity_id
_entity_poly.type
_entity_poly.pdbx_seq_one_letter_code
_entity_poly.pdbx_strand_id
1 'polypeptide(L)'
;MTLEDELTKAAANGNTATVEDLLRAGAQVNGVNSLGHTALQVMMMGSSPVAQLLLRHGADPAVSDRSTGSSPLHDAARTGFVDTVRLLVKNRADPQARDNKDNRPVDLARQHGHTEVEDYLQSLPDTE
;
A
#
# COMPACT_ATOMS: atom_id res chain seq x y z
N MET A 1 -0.49 -11.29 21.66
CA MET A 1 -0.49 -10.87 20.24
C MET A 1 -1.92 -10.70 19.77
N THR A 2 -2.20 -9.61 19.09
CA THR A 2 -3.55 -9.30 18.63
C THR A 2 -3.78 -9.89 17.24
N LEU A 3 -5.06 -9.93 16.80
CA LEU A 3 -5.37 -10.32 15.43
C LEU A 3 -4.72 -9.37 14.43
N GLU A 4 -4.59 -8.09 14.78
CA GLU A 4 -3.96 -7.09 13.90
C GLU A 4 -2.46 -7.32 13.78
N ASP A 5 -1.80 -7.78 14.85
CA ASP A 5 -0.39 -8.17 14.76
C ASP A 5 -0.21 -9.34 13.80
N GLU A 6 -1.11 -10.32 13.88
CA GLU A 6 -1.05 -11.47 12.97
C GLU A 6 -1.39 -11.08 11.54
N LEU A 7 -2.37 -10.17 11.37
CA LEU A 7 -2.77 -9.69 10.04
C LEU A 7 -1.61 -8.98 9.35
N THR A 8 -0.95 -8.07 10.05
CA THR A 8 0.18 -7.34 9.47
C THR A 8 1.33 -8.27 9.13
N LYS A 9 1.59 -9.27 9.97
CA LYS A 9 2.63 -10.27 9.70
C LYS A 9 2.30 -11.09 8.45
N ALA A 10 1.06 -11.56 8.33
CA ALA A 10 0.64 -12.34 7.17
C ALA A 10 0.71 -11.49 5.89
N ALA A 11 0.30 -10.22 5.98
CA ALA A 11 0.37 -9.32 4.82
C ALA A 11 1.82 -9.08 4.40
N ALA A 12 2.72 -8.89 5.36
CA ALA A 12 4.14 -8.67 5.07
C ALA A 12 4.77 -9.89 4.40
N ASN A 13 4.28 -11.07 4.71
CA ASN A 13 4.79 -12.31 4.13
C ASN A 13 4.09 -12.70 2.82
N GLY A 14 3.10 -11.91 2.39
CA GLY A 14 2.36 -12.23 1.17
C GLY A 14 1.45 -13.44 1.30
N ASN A 15 1.08 -13.80 2.53
CA ASN A 15 0.28 -15.01 2.78
C ASN A 15 -1.21 -14.68 2.66
N THR A 16 -1.72 -14.73 1.43
CA THR A 16 -3.10 -14.34 1.12
C THR A 16 -4.12 -15.15 1.90
N ALA A 17 -3.93 -16.46 1.99
CA ALA A 17 -4.89 -17.33 2.68
C ALA A 17 -5.00 -16.96 4.16
N THR A 18 -3.88 -16.71 4.82
CA THR A 18 -3.88 -16.33 6.24
C THR A 18 -4.51 -14.95 6.43
N VAL A 19 -4.22 -13.99 5.52
CA VAL A 19 -4.86 -12.68 5.56
C VAL A 19 -6.38 -12.84 5.51
N GLU A 20 -6.87 -13.64 4.57
CA GLU A 20 -8.30 -13.86 4.44
C GLU A 20 -8.91 -14.47 5.71
N ASP A 21 -8.25 -15.49 6.25
CA ASP A 21 -8.73 -16.15 7.47
C ASP A 21 -8.80 -15.18 8.65
N LEU A 22 -7.80 -14.34 8.81
CA LEU A 22 -7.77 -13.38 9.91
C LEU A 22 -8.84 -12.31 9.76
N LEU A 23 -9.10 -11.84 8.54
CA LEU A 23 -10.17 -10.89 8.30
C LEU A 23 -11.54 -11.51 8.62
N ARG A 24 -11.73 -12.78 8.27
CA ARG A 24 -12.95 -13.51 8.63
C ARG A 24 -13.08 -13.70 10.12
N ALA A 25 -11.97 -13.83 10.83
CA ALA A 25 -11.95 -13.97 12.28
C ALA A 25 -12.20 -12.67 13.03
N GLY A 26 -12.34 -11.55 12.30
CA GLY A 26 -12.67 -10.28 12.90
C GLY A 26 -11.51 -9.29 13.04
N ALA A 27 -10.37 -9.58 12.44
CA ALA A 27 -9.26 -8.63 12.44
C ALA A 27 -9.71 -7.32 11.77
N GLN A 28 -9.34 -6.20 12.38
CA GLN A 28 -9.65 -4.88 11.83
C GLN A 28 -8.68 -4.58 10.70
N VAL A 29 -9.19 -4.39 9.48
CA VAL A 29 -8.32 -4.21 8.30
C VAL A 29 -7.45 -2.96 8.44
N ASN A 30 -7.95 -1.92 9.11
CA ASN A 30 -7.20 -0.69 9.35
C ASN A 30 -6.58 -0.62 10.74
N GLY A 31 -6.62 -1.72 11.48
CA GLY A 31 -5.98 -1.79 12.77
C GLY A 31 -4.47 -1.79 12.64
N VAL A 32 -3.80 -1.29 13.67
CA VAL A 32 -2.34 -1.16 13.63
C VAL A 32 -1.69 -2.24 14.50
N ASN A 33 -0.47 -2.60 14.12
CA ASN A 33 0.34 -3.51 14.92
C ASN A 33 1.06 -2.73 16.02
N SER A 34 1.95 -3.41 16.75
CA SER A 34 2.67 -2.80 17.86
C SER A 34 3.58 -1.65 17.44
N LEU A 35 3.91 -1.54 16.15
CA LEU A 35 4.73 -0.46 15.61
C LEU A 35 3.86 0.68 15.02
N GLY A 36 2.55 0.57 15.10
CA GLY A 36 1.63 1.59 14.59
C GLY A 36 1.38 1.52 13.10
N HIS A 37 1.63 0.38 12.45
CA HIS A 37 1.44 0.21 11.01
C HIS A 37 0.24 -0.68 10.70
N THR A 38 -0.47 -0.36 9.62
CA THR A 38 -1.57 -1.19 9.11
C THR A 38 -1.03 -2.27 8.18
N ALA A 39 -1.88 -3.25 7.89
CA ALA A 39 -1.52 -4.32 6.96
C ALA A 39 -1.17 -3.78 5.57
N LEU A 40 -1.91 -2.77 5.10
CA LEU A 40 -1.64 -2.20 3.77
C LEU A 40 -0.28 -1.50 3.73
N GLN A 41 0.15 -0.90 4.85
CA GLN A 41 1.45 -0.25 4.93
C GLN A 41 2.61 -1.25 4.87
N VAL A 42 2.45 -2.42 5.50
CA VAL A 42 3.56 -3.37 5.65
C VAL A 42 3.51 -4.53 4.67
N MET A 43 2.44 -4.65 3.90
CA MET A 43 2.25 -5.79 3.00
C MET A 43 3.42 -5.96 2.05
N MET A 44 3.59 -7.19 1.57
CA MET A 44 4.53 -7.46 0.47
C MET A 44 3.99 -6.74 -0.78
N MET A 45 4.68 -5.67 -1.21
CA MET A 45 4.18 -4.81 -2.30
C MET A 45 4.08 -5.54 -3.63
N GLY A 46 4.82 -6.62 -3.82
CA GLY A 46 4.72 -7.43 -5.01
C GLY A 46 3.52 -8.37 -5.04
N SER A 47 2.77 -8.45 -3.94
CA SER A 47 1.61 -9.34 -3.88
C SER A 47 0.33 -8.54 -4.16
N SER A 48 -0.04 -8.46 -5.44
CA SER A 48 -1.31 -7.83 -5.79
C SER A 48 -2.52 -8.55 -5.20
N PRO A 49 -2.52 -9.90 -5.02
CA PRO A 49 -3.64 -10.55 -4.34
C PRO A 49 -3.84 -10.08 -2.89
N VAL A 50 -2.77 -9.88 -2.12
CA VAL A 50 -2.90 -9.35 -0.75
C VAL A 50 -3.44 -7.93 -0.80
N ALA A 51 -2.89 -7.08 -1.68
CA ALA A 51 -3.36 -5.71 -1.83
C ALA A 51 -4.84 -5.67 -2.19
N GLN A 52 -5.27 -6.49 -3.15
CA GLN A 52 -6.66 -6.53 -3.58
C GLN A 52 -7.56 -6.96 -2.44
N LEU A 53 -7.16 -7.97 -1.68
CA LEU A 53 -7.95 -8.48 -0.56
C LEU A 53 -8.12 -7.43 0.53
N LEU A 54 -7.03 -6.76 0.92
CA LEU A 54 -7.09 -5.72 1.94
C LEU A 54 -7.96 -4.55 1.48
N LEU A 55 -7.78 -4.10 0.24
CA LEU A 55 -8.55 -2.97 -0.30
C LEU A 55 -10.03 -3.31 -0.42
N ARG A 56 -10.35 -4.56 -0.80
CA ARG A 56 -11.73 -5.03 -0.88
C ARG A 56 -12.41 -5.00 0.48
N HIS A 57 -11.65 -5.19 1.56
CA HIS A 57 -12.16 -5.15 2.91
C HIS A 57 -12.11 -3.75 3.53
N GLY A 58 -11.82 -2.73 2.73
CA GLY A 58 -11.88 -1.35 3.18
C GLY A 58 -10.59 -0.80 3.73
N ALA A 59 -9.43 -1.39 3.38
CA ALA A 59 -8.15 -0.82 3.80
C ALA A 59 -8.02 0.61 3.28
N ASP A 60 -7.55 1.50 4.16
CA ASP A 60 -7.38 2.92 3.84
C ASP A 60 -6.02 3.15 3.17
N PRO A 61 -5.99 3.52 1.89
CA PRO A 61 -4.71 3.76 1.21
C PRO A 61 -4.07 5.09 1.56
N ALA A 62 -4.77 5.96 2.31
CA ALA A 62 -4.24 7.28 2.65
C ALA A 62 -3.33 7.27 3.88
N VAL A 63 -3.20 6.13 4.56
CA VAL A 63 -2.31 6.07 5.74
C VAL A 63 -0.86 6.28 5.29
N SER A 64 -0.10 6.97 6.14
CA SER A 64 1.31 7.22 5.84
C SER A 64 2.16 6.90 7.07
N ASP A 65 3.42 6.56 6.81
CA ASP A 65 4.39 6.31 7.87
C ASP A 65 4.73 7.63 8.56
N ARG A 66 4.67 7.66 9.89
CA ARG A 66 4.93 8.89 10.65
C ARG A 66 6.36 9.40 10.45
N SER A 67 7.31 8.50 10.29
CA SER A 67 8.72 8.90 10.22
C SER A 67 9.11 9.38 8.84
N THR A 68 8.48 8.85 7.78
CA THR A 68 8.87 9.16 6.40
C THR A 68 7.80 9.87 5.61
N GLY A 69 6.56 9.82 6.05
CA GLY A 69 5.43 10.31 5.29
C GLY A 69 5.06 9.43 4.10
N SER A 70 5.69 8.26 3.97
CA SER A 70 5.46 7.37 2.83
C SER A 70 4.10 6.68 2.95
N SER A 71 3.32 6.70 1.87
CA SER A 71 2.06 5.97 1.78
C SER A 71 2.30 4.63 1.09
N PRO A 72 1.31 3.71 1.11
CA PRO A 72 1.44 2.48 0.33
C PRO A 72 1.73 2.73 -1.15
N LEU A 73 1.15 3.79 -1.73
CA LEU A 73 1.41 4.11 -3.14
C LEU A 73 2.86 4.55 -3.36
N HIS A 74 3.43 5.31 -2.42
CA HIS A 74 4.86 5.64 -2.48
C HIS A 74 5.70 4.37 -2.46
N ASP A 75 5.38 3.43 -1.57
CA ASP A 75 6.16 2.21 -1.43
C ASP A 75 6.07 1.33 -2.67
N ALA A 76 4.87 1.19 -3.23
CA ALA A 76 4.67 0.40 -4.44
C ALA A 76 5.39 1.03 -5.64
N ALA A 77 5.35 2.36 -5.74
CA ALA A 77 6.02 3.08 -6.83
C ALA A 77 7.54 2.96 -6.72
N ARG A 78 8.06 3.10 -5.50
CA ARG A 78 9.50 3.00 -5.26
C ARG A 78 10.03 1.61 -5.60
N THR A 79 9.24 0.57 -5.38
CA THR A 79 9.65 -0.81 -5.61
C THR A 79 9.29 -1.32 -7.01
N GLY A 80 8.47 -0.57 -7.76
CA GLY A 80 8.23 -0.88 -9.17
C GLY A 80 7.11 -1.85 -9.47
N PHE A 81 6.22 -2.12 -8.51
CA PHE A 81 5.14 -3.09 -8.70
C PHE A 81 3.91 -2.41 -9.28
N VAL A 82 3.84 -2.35 -10.62
CA VAL A 82 2.82 -1.60 -11.33
C VAL A 82 1.41 -2.10 -11.04
N ASP A 83 1.22 -3.41 -10.87
CA ASP A 83 -0.12 -3.95 -10.58
C ASP A 83 -0.64 -3.44 -9.24
N THR A 84 0.22 -3.40 -8.23
CA THR A 84 -0.13 -2.86 -6.92
C THR A 84 -0.39 -1.35 -7.01
N VAL A 85 0.44 -0.63 -7.77
CA VAL A 85 0.21 0.80 -8.02
C VAL A 85 -1.18 1.03 -8.62
N ARG A 86 -1.55 0.25 -9.66
CA ARG A 86 -2.86 0.37 -10.28
C ARG A 86 -3.99 0.11 -9.31
N LEU A 87 -3.86 -0.94 -8.49
CA LEU A 87 -4.89 -1.27 -7.49
C LEU A 87 -5.08 -0.15 -6.49
N LEU A 88 -3.98 0.42 -6.00
CA LEU A 88 -4.04 1.50 -5.03
C LEU A 88 -4.73 2.73 -5.63
N VAL A 89 -4.35 3.11 -6.85
CA VAL A 89 -4.96 4.27 -7.52
C VAL A 89 -6.45 4.03 -7.77
N LYS A 90 -6.84 2.83 -8.18
CA LYS A 90 -8.26 2.49 -8.39
C LYS A 90 -9.05 2.58 -7.09
N ASN A 91 -8.41 2.40 -5.97
CA ASN A 91 -9.03 2.48 -4.64
C ASN A 91 -8.77 3.82 -3.97
N ARG A 92 -8.53 4.87 -4.77
CA ARG A 92 -8.47 6.27 -4.34
C ARG A 92 -7.21 6.67 -3.60
N ALA A 93 -6.12 5.92 -3.76
CA ALA A 93 -4.83 6.42 -3.32
C ALA A 93 -4.50 7.69 -4.10
N ASP A 94 -3.98 8.70 -3.40
CA ASP A 94 -3.69 9.99 -4.01
C ASP A 94 -2.33 9.96 -4.72
N PRO A 95 -2.30 10.01 -6.06
CA PRO A 95 -1.02 9.98 -6.77
C PRO A 95 -0.22 11.27 -6.64
N GLN A 96 -0.81 12.32 -6.08
CA GLN A 96 -0.12 13.59 -5.85
C GLN A 96 0.34 13.77 -4.41
N ALA A 97 0.13 12.76 -3.54
CA ALA A 97 0.54 12.84 -2.16
C ALA A 97 2.06 12.96 -2.06
N ARG A 98 2.53 13.75 -1.10
CA ARG A 98 3.97 13.98 -0.92
C ARG A 98 4.43 13.37 0.39
N ASP A 99 5.60 12.76 0.35
CA ASP A 99 6.23 12.24 1.56
C ASP A 99 7.01 13.35 2.28
N ASN A 100 7.73 13.01 3.35
CA ASN A 100 8.46 14.01 4.13
C ASN A 100 9.64 14.64 3.37
N LYS A 101 10.06 14.05 2.27
CA LYS A 101 11.08 14.62 1.39
C LYS A 101 10.47 15.30 0.17
N ASP A 102 9.16 15.55 0.22
CA ASP A 102 8.41 16.23 -0.83
C ASP A 102 8.33 15.41 -2.12
N ASN A 103 8.45 14.10 -2.04
CA ASN A 103 8.33 13.22 -3.21
C ASN A 103 6.90 12.76 -3.40
N ARG A 104 6.42 12.84 -4.64
CA ARG A 104 5.20 12.14 -5.06
C ARG A 104 5.60 10.70 -5.43
N PRO A 105 4.63 9.78 -5.51
CA PRO A 105 4.94 8.42 -5.96
C PRO A 105 5.67 8.38 -7.30
N VAL A 106 5.27 9.23 -8.26
CA VAL A 106 5.92 9.25 -9.58
C VAL A 106 7.40 9.65 -9.48
N ASP A 107 7.73 10.54 -8.54
CA ASP A 107 9.12 10.96 -8.34
C ASP A 107 9.97 9.80 -7.88
N LEU A 108 9.43 8.97 -6.98
CA LEU A 108 10.15 7.80 -6.49
C LEU A 108 10.32 6.74 -7.59
N ALA A 109 9.29 6.53 -8.40
CA ALA A 109 9.39 5.61 -9.54
C ALA A 109 10.50 6.05 -10.48
N ARG A 110 10.57 7.35 -10.77
CA ARG A 110 11.59 7.91 -11.65
C ARG A 110 12.98 7.75 -11.07
N GLN A 111 13.14 8.05 -9.77
CA GLN A 111 14.43 7.95 -9.09
C GLN A 111 14.99 6.52 -9.10
N HIS A 112 14.10 5.53 -9.09
CA HIS A 112 14.50 4.13 -9.03
C HIS A 112 14.40 3.43 -10.39
N GLY A 113 14.13 4.17 -11.46
CA GLY A 113 14.16 3.62 -12.82
C GLY A 113 12.97 2.74 -13.18
N HIS A 114 11.86 2.89 -12.48
CA HIS A 114 10.65 2.09 -12.73
C HIS A 114 9.78 2.77 -13.79
N THR A 115 10.17 2.62 -15.04
CA THR A 115 9.57 3.33 -16.17
C THR A 115 8.09 3.02 -16.34
N GLU A 116 7.70 1.77 -16.17
CA GLU A 116 6.30 1.36 -16.34
C GLU A 116 5.41 2.05 -15.31
N VAL A 117 5.86 2.13 -14.06
CA VAL A 117 5.13 2.83 -13.00
C VAL A 117 5.07 4.33 -13.31
N GLU A 118 6.21 4.90 -13.71
CA GLU A 118 6.27 6.32 -14.04
C GLU A 118 5.29 6.64 -15.17
N ASP A 119 5.30 5.86 -16.23
CA ASP A 119 4.40 6.08 -17.38
C ASP A 119 2.94 5.99 -16.96
N TYR A 120 2.58 4.99 -16.16
CA TYR A 120 1.22 4.85 -15.70
C TYR A 120 0.77 6.06 -14.87
N LEU A 121 1.60 6.48 -13.91
CA LEU A 121 1.23 7.59 -13.04
C LEU A 121 1.13 8.91 -13.82
N GLN A 122 2.01 9.10 -14.81
CA GLN A 122 1.97 10.29 -15.65
C GLN A 122 0.75 10.30 -16.59
N SER A 123 0.21 9.12 -16.91
CA SER A 123 -0.96 9.02 -17.78
C SER A 123 -2.26 9.38 -17.08
N LEU A 124 -2.25 9.46 -15.76
CA LEU A 124 -3.46 9.76 -14.99
C LEU A 124 -3.85 11.22 -15.20
N PRO A 125 -5.17 11.50 -15.31
CA PRO A 125 -5.60 12.89 -15.42
C PRO A 125 -5.33 13.63 -14.11
N ASP A 126 -5.05 14.94 -14.23
CA ASP A 126 -4.98 15.79 -13.05
C ASP A 126 -6.39 15.92 -12.51
N THR A 127 -6.60 15.37 -11.32
CA THR A 127 -7.92 15.42 -10.71
C THR A 127 -7.90 16.34 -9.52
N GLU A 128 -9.02 16.92 -9.32
CA GLU A 128 -9.27 17.73 -8.14
C GLU A 128 -9.87 16.88 -7.04
#